data_8bf80cec4dbff9fa9ea9af9d02aece31
#
_entry.id   8bf80cec4dbff9fa9ea9af9d02aece31
#
_cell.length_a   1.000
_cell.length_b   1.000
_cell.length_c   1.000
_cell.angle_alpha   90.00
_cell.angle_beta   90.00
_cell.angle_gamma   90.00
#
_symmetry.space_group_name_H-M   'P 1'
#
loop_
_entity.id
_entity.type
_entity.pdbx_description
1 polymer ?
#
loop_
_entity_poly.entity_id
_entity_poly.type
_entity_poly.pdbx_seq_one_letter_code
_entity_poly.pdbx_strand_id
1 'polypeptide(L)'
;MGDFVARSIGQWRSQRSVHHLAFAHFEQVTATIVVREISPRDGRVIALCHAHQYDPDRVVAPFHMTWNGESDWDGEIAQGETVLVPIPTGEYQGKLLRDQGYAETIPAVGEYHFTEDNTFVLRTTYDRAAAEEKIWFVNDNVRCRVSLIKTSGGSGVVTASFSSEIRQKEP
;
A
#
# COMPACT_ATOMS: atom_id res chain seq x y z
N MET A 1 13.93 -4.00 2.53
CA MET A 1 12.52 -4.40 2.33
C MET A 1 12.03 -5.37 3.41
N GLY A 2 12.77 -6.42 3.76
CA GLY A 2 12.38 -7.36 4.81
C GLY A 2 12.03 -6.70 6.15
N ASP A 3 12.87 -5.80 6.64
CA ASP A 3 12.63 -5.07 7.90
C ASP A 3 11.36 -4.21 7.87
N PHE A 4 11.08 -3.57 6.73
CA PHE A 4 9.87 -2.78 6.56
C PHE A 4 8.61 -3.68 6.65
N VAL A 5 8.63 -4.84 6.00
CA VAL A 5 7.53 -5.80 6.08
C VAL A 5 7.42 -6.36 7.49
N ALA A 6 8.51 -6.82 8.11
CA ALA A 6 8.50 -7.35 9.47
C ALA A 6 7.90 -6.34 10.49
N ARG A 7 8.28 -5.06 10.38
CA ARG A 7 7.67 -3.98 11.19
C ARG A 7 6.22 -3.68 10.82
N SER A 8 5.77 -4.03 9.62
CA SER A 8 4.39 -3.82 9.18
C SER A 8 3.43 -4.93 9.61
N ILE A 9 3.92 -6.14 9.90
CA ILE A 9 3.10 -7.27 10.32
C ILE A 9 2.30 -6.93 11.57
N GLY A 10 1.02 -7.31 11.60
CA GLY A 10 0.10 -7.12 12.72
C GLY A 10 -1.15 -6.37 12.32
N GLN A 11 -1.93 -5.97 13.32
CA GLN A 11 -3.16 -5.24 13.17
C GLN A 11 -2.96 -3.76 13.51
N TRP A 12 -3.51 -2.89 12.66
CA TRP A 12 -3.40 -1.45 12.77
C TRP A 12 -4.76 -0.79 12.72
N ARG A 13 -5.01 0.15 13.64
CA ARG A 13 -6.12 1.07 13.54
C ARG A 13 -5.65 2.31 12.78
N SER A 14 -6.26 2.57 11.65
CA SER A 14 -5.97 3.70 10.79
C SER A 14 -7.03 4.78 10.95
N GLN A 15 -6.59 6.02 11.14
CA GLN A 15 -7.40 7.22 10.95
C GLN A 15 -6.85 7.96 9.74
N ARG A 16 -7.68 8.14 8.73
CA ARG A 16 -7.29 8.70 7.45
C ARG A 16 -8.16 9.91 7.11
N SER A 17 -7.51 11.00 6.76
CA SER A 17 -8.16 12.13 6.10
C SER A 17 -7.93 12.06 4.59
N VAL A 18 -8.97 12.25 3.79
CA VAL A 18 -8.92 12.21 2.34
C VAL A 18 -9.46 13.51 1.78
N HIS A 19 -8.71 14.14 0.89
CA HIS A 19 -9.10 15.34 0.16
C HIS A 19 -9.33 14.99 -1.30
N HIS A 20 -10.57 14.99 -1.72
CA HIS A 20 -11.00 14.83 -3.11
C HIS A 20 -10.96 16.18 -3.81
N LEU A 21 -9.80 16.55 -4.32
CA LEU A 21 -9.52 17.90 -4.82
C LEU A 21 -10.38 18.26 -6.03
N ALA A 22 -10.71 17.27 -6.88
CA ALA A 22 -11.59 17.48 -8.03
C ALA A 22 -13.03 17.86 -7.65
N PHE A 23 -13.46 17.50 -6.44
CA PHE A 23 -14.82 17.71 -5.94
C PHE A 23 -14.90 18.70 -4.78
N ALA A 24 -13.75 19.29 -4.38
CA ALA A 24 -13.63 20.13 -3.20
C ALA A 24 -14.26 19.50 -1.94
N HIS A 25 -14.09 18.17 -1.79
CA HIS A 25 -14.68 17.37 -0.73
C HIS A 25 -13.62 16.82 0.21
N PHE A 26 -13.92 16.77 1.49
CA PHE A 26 -13.10 16.20 2.56
C PHE A 26 -13.84 15.02 3.20
N GLU A 27 -13.15 13.95 3.45
CA GLU A 27 -13.66 12.71 4.01
C GLU A 27 -12.74 12.20 5.12
N GLN A 28 -13.32 11.64 6.17
CA GLN A 28 -12.59 10.90 7.19
C GLN A 28 -12.93 9.42 7.11
N VAL A 29 -11.90 8.58 7.13
CA VAL A 29 -12.05 7.13 7.10
C VAL A 29 -11.36 6.54 8.33
N THR A 30 -12.11 5.73 9.08
CA THR A 30 -11.54 4.88 10.14
C THR A 30 -11.49 3.45 9.63
N ALA A 31 -10.33 2.81 9.71
CA ALA A 31 -10.17 1.45 9.21
C ALA A 31 -9.32 0.59 10.15
N THR A 32 -9.59 -0.70 10.11
CA THR A 32 -8.68 -1.74 10.63
C THR A 32 -7.92 -2.33 9.45
N ILE A 33 -6.60 -2.31 9.53
CA ILE A 33 -5.70 -2.91 8.53
C ILE A 33 -4.98 -4.07 9.19
N VAL A 34 -5.00 -5.24 8.56
CA VAL A 34 -4.26 -6.42 9.02
C VAL A 34 -3.22 -6.78 7.98
N VAL A 35 -1.97 -6.90 8.40
CA VAL A 35 -0.84 -7.31 7.55
C VAL A 35 -0.30 -8.63 8.06
N ARG A 36 -0.22 -9.62 7.18
CA ARG A 36 0.28 -10.97 7.48
C ARG A 36 1.36 -11.37 6.49
N GLU A 37 2.41 -11.97 7.00
CA GLU A 37 3.40 -12.62 6.15
C GLU A 37 2.76 -13.83 5.44
N ILE A 38 3.15 -14.05 4.20
CA ILE A 38 2.82 -15.25 3.43
C ILE A 38 4.10 -15.89 2.89
N SER A 39 4.03 -17.17 2.61
CA SER A 39 5.19 -17.88 2.06
C SER A 39 5.54 -17.38 0.66
N PRO A 40 6.83 -17.22 0.31
CA PRO A 40 7.25 -17.00 -1.08
C PRO A 40 6.79 -18.13 -2.03
N ARG A 41 6.48 -19.30 -1.50
CA ARG A 41 5.95 -20.46 -2.24
C ARG A 41 4.42 -20.55 -2.24
N ASP A 42 3.72 -19.55 -1.68
CA ASP A 42 2.25 -19.46 -1.79
C ASP A 42 1.85 -19.37 -3.27
N GLY A 43 0.82 -20.13 -3.65
CA GLY A 43 0.36 -20.19 -5.05
C GLY A 43 -0.02 -18.82 -5.63
N ARG A 44 -0.53 -17.90 -4.79
CA ARG A 44 -0.87 -16.52 -5.20
C ARG A 44 0.37 -15.72 -5.53
N VAL A 45 1.46 -15.88 -4.76
CA VAL A 45 2.75 -15.23 -5.00
C VAL A 45 3.35 -15.71 -6.32
N ILE A 46 3.38 -17.03 -6.52
CA ILE A 46 3.92 -17.65 -7.74
C ILE A 46 3.11 -17.22 -8.97
N ALA A 47 1.78 -17.28 -8.88
CA ALA A 47 0.89 -16.85 -9.96
C ALA A 47 1.11 -15.38 -10.34
N LEU A 48 1.25 -14.50 -9.34
CA LEU A 48 1.48 -13.08 -9.56
C LEU A 48 2.85 -12.82 -10.20
N CYS A 49 3.90 -13.53 -9.76
CA CYS A 49 5.22 -13.46 -10.38
C CYS A 49 5.15 -13.88 -11.87
N HIS A 50 4.50 -15.00 -12.17
CA HIS A 50 4.37 -15.48 -13.55
C HIS A 50 3.57 -14.51 -14.43
N ALA A 51 2.47 -13.95 -13.92
CA ALA A 51 1.65 -12.98 -14.65
C ALA A 51 2.44 -11.73 -15.07
N HIS A 52 3.41 -11.32 -14.25
CA HIS A 52 4.26 -10.16 -14.50
C HIS A 52 5.67 -10.52 -15.00
N GLN A 53 5.93 -11.80 -15.34
CA GLN A 53 7.22 -12.29 -15.90
C GLN A 53 8.41 -12.07 -14.95
N TYR A 54 8.19 -12.18 -13.64
CA TYR A 54 9.24 -12.17 -12.62
C TYR A 54 9.53 -13.57 -12.12
N ASP A 55 10.79 -13.79 -11.75
CA ASP A 55 11.26 -15.03 -11.13
C ASP A 55 10.81 -15.09 -9.67
N PRO A 56 10.02 -16.12 -9.25
CA PRO A 56 9.60 -16.29 -7.87
C PRO A 56 10.74 -16.44 -6.85
N ASP A 57 11.92 -16.91 -7.26
CA ASP A 57 13.08 -17.06 -6.37
C ASP A 57 13.70 -15.70 -5.96
N ARG A 58 13.30 -14.62 -6.61
CA ARG A 58 13.71 -13.25 -6.27
C ARG A 58 12.81 -12.55 -5.25
N VAL A 59 11.73 -13.19 -4.84
CA VAL A 59 10.76 -12.63 -3.90
C VAL A 59 11.34 -12.51 -2.50
N VAL A 60 11.12 -11.38 -1.85
CA VAL A 60 11.53 -11.13 -0.47
C VAL A 60 10.34 -10.69 0.36
N ALA A 61 10.04 -11.43 1.44
CA ALA A 61 9.00 -11.10 2.42
C ALA A 61 7.65 -10.69 1.80
N PRO A 62 7.01 -11.56 0.99
CA PRO A 62 5.69 -11.27 0.47
C PRO A 62 4.66 -11.23 1.61
N PHE A 63 3.63 -10.42 1.45
CA PHE A 63 2.64 -10.23 2.50
C PHE A 63 1.23 -10.06 1.94
N HIS A 64 0.27 -10.40 2.78
CA HIS A 64 -1.14 -10.23 2.53
C HIS A 64 -1.67 -9.10 3.42
N MET A 65 -2.41 -8.20 2.86
CA MET A 65 -3.03 -7.09 3.56
C MET A 65 -4.54 -7.13 3.36
N THR A 66 -5.27 -7.03 4.46
CA THR A 66 -6.72 -6.83 4.45
C THR A 66 -7.08 -5.52 5.12
N TRP A 67 -8.19 -4.92 4.73
CA TRP A 67 -8.71 -3.74 5.38
C TRP A 67 -10.22 -3.80 5.48
N ASN A 68 -10.73 -3.18 6.53
CA ASN A 68 -12.14 -2.92 6.73
C ASN A 68 -12.27 -1.52 7.33
N GLY A 69 -12.92 -0.61 6.64
CA GLY A 69 -13.05 0.78 7.03
C GLY A 69 -14.41 1.34 6.74
N GLU A 70 -14.74 2.41 7.44
CA GLU A 70 -15.99 3.16 7.32
C GLU A 70 -15.65 4.63 7.04
N SER A 71 -16.35 5.19 6.06
CA SER A 71 -16.29 6.59 5.70
C SER A 71 -17.37 7.38 6.44
N ASP A 72 -17.04 8.62 6.84
CA ASP A 72 -18.03 9.56 7.40
C ASP A 72 -18.85 10.28 6.32
N TRP A 73 -18.49 10.11 5.03
CA TRP A 73 -19.18 10.76 3.93
C TRP A 73 -20.50 10.05 3.58
N ASP A 74 -20.47 8.75 3.42
CA ASP A 74 -21.61 7.96 2.95
C ASP A 74 -21.94 6.78 3.87
N GLY A 75 -21.13 6.53 4.90
CA GLY A 75 -21.26 5.38 5.78
C GLY A 75 -20.99 4.05 5.09
N GLU A 76 -20.49 4.05 3.86
CA GLU A 76 -20.14 2.83 3.16
C GLU A 76 -18.96 2.13 3.82
N ILE A 77 -19.05 0.81 3.91
CA ILE A 77 -17.96 -0.03 4.39
C ILE A 77 -17.03 -0.34 3.22
N ALA A 78 -15.85 0.26 3.24
CA ALA A 78 -14.78 -0.07 2.32
C ALA A 78 -13.95 -1.23 2.85
N GLN A 79 -14.14 -2.42 2.32
CA GLN A 79 -13.36 -3.60 2.68
C GLN A 79 -12.66 -4.21 1.46
N GLY A 80 -11.54 -4.84 1.71
CA GLY A 80 -10.80 -5.52 0.64
C GLY A 80 -9.55 -6.22 1.16
N GLU A 81 -8.86 -6.84 0.23
CA GLU A 81 -7.59 -7.51 0.47
C GLU A 81 -6.66 -7.38 -0.73
N THR A 82 -5.38 -7.56 -0.51
CA THR A 82 -4.38 -7.61 -1.60
C THR A 82 -3.16 -8.42 -1.19
N VAL A 83 -2.61 -9.13 -2.14
CA VAL A 83 -1.30 -9.78 -2.04
C VAL A 83 -0.25 -8.83 -2.61
N LEU A 84 0.82 -8.62 -1.84
CA LEU A 84 1.93 -7.75 -2.22
C LEU A 84 3.22 -8.57 -2.25
N VAL A 85 3.90 -8.51 -3.40
CA VAL A 85 5.09 -9.32 -3.66
C VAL A 85 6.27 -8.41 -4.00
N PRO A 86 7.17 -8.16 -3.02
CA PRO A 86 8.36 -7.37 -3.26
C PRO A 86 9.43 -8.15 -4.03
N ILE A 87 9.99 -7.51 -5.05
CA ILE A 87 11.11 -7.99 -5.86
C ILE A 87 12.24 -6.96 -5.79
N PRO A 88 13.24 -7.13 -4.91
CA PRO A 88 14.37 -6.21 -4.83
C PRO A 88 15.15 -6.16 -6.15
N THR A 89 15.51 -4.95 -6.58
CA THR A 89 16.41 -4.70 -7.73
C THR A 89 17.70 -4.01 -7.33
N GLY A 90 17.80 -3.61 -6.06
CA GLY A 90 18.94 -3.00 -5.41
C GLY A 90 18.76 -3.05 -3.90
N GLU A 91 19.71 -2.51 -3.16
CA GLU A 91 19.70 -2.53 -1.69
C GLU A 91 18.47 -1.81 -1.11
N TYR A 92 18.14 -0.63 -1.65
CA TYR A 92 17.08 0.23 -1.15
C TYR A 92 15.92 0.42 -2.13
N GLN A 93 15.84 -0.38 -3.19
CA GLN A 93 14.82 -0.22 -4.22
C GLN A 93 14.39 -1.54 -4.83
N GLY A 94 13.21 -1.54 -5.48
CA GLY A 94 12.70 -2.70 -6.18
C GLY A 94 11.34 -2.48 -6.82
N LYS A 95 10.74 -3.59 -7.22
CA LYS A 95 9.36 -3.65 -7.71
C LYS A 95 8.45 -4.23 -6.64
N LEU A 96 7.21 -3.78 -6.62
CA LEU A 96 6.15 -4.33 -5.78
C LEU A 96 5.00 -4.76 -6.68
N LEU A 97 4.82 -6.07 -6.81
CA LEU A 97 3.68 -6.62 -7.54
C LEU A 97 2.46 -6.62 -6.64
N ARG A 98 1.29 -6.35 -7.22
CA ARG A 98 -0.01 -6.37 -6.52
C ARG A 98 -1.02 -7.08 -7.40
N ASP A 99 -1.85 -7.93 -6.80
CA ASP A 99 -2.99 -8.57 -7.48
C ASP A 99 -4.14 -7.59 -7.70
N GLN A 100 -4.25 -6.57 -6.85
CA GLN A 100 -5.19 -5.46 -7.00
C GLN A 100 -4.46 -4.13 -6.84
N GLY A 101 -4.65 -3.23 -7.79
CA GLY A 101 -4.09 -1.88 -7.74
C GLY A 101 -4.79 -1.00 -6.69
N TYR A 102 -4.08 0.05 -6.26
CA TYR A 102 -4.61 1.01 -5.29
C TYR A 102 -5.62 1.99 -5.90
N ALA A 103 -5.34 2.46 -7.11
CA ALA A 103 -6.18 3.43 -7.83
C ALA A 103 -7.07 2.79 -8.89
N GLU A 104 -6.73 1.59 -9.34
CA GLU A 104 -7.49 0.80 -10.31
C GLU A 104 -7.48 -0.67 -9.85
N THR A 105 -8.60 -1.37 -10.01
CA THR A 105 -8.79 -2.77 -9.55
C THR A 105 -8.15 -3.80 -10.48
N ILE A 106 -7.06 -3.46 -11.14
CA ILE A 106 -6.27 -4.34 -12.01
C ILE A 106 -4.94 -4.68 -11.35
N PRO A 107 -4.35 -5.83 -11.66
CA PRO A 107 -3.00 -6.15 -11.23
C PRO A 107 -2.00 -5.07 -11.63
N ALA A 108 -1.11 -4.69 -10.72
CA ALA A 108 -0.19 -3.59 -10.96
C ALA A 108 1.22 -3.90 -10.46
N VAL A 109 2.19 -3.23 -11.08
CA VAL A 109 3.59 -3.24 -10.66
C VAL A 109 3.98 -1.82 -10.28
N GLY A 110 4.31 -1.63 -9.00
CA GLY A 110 4.87 -0.38 -8.48
C GLY A 110 6.40 -0.44 -8.41
N GLU A 111 6.99 0.73 -8.35
CA GLU A 111 8.41 0.91 -8.07
C GLU A 111 8.56 1.46 -6.66
N TYR A 112 9.31 0.77 -5.81
CA TYR A 112 9.59 1.26 -4.47
C TYR A 112 11.05 1.63 -4.29
N HIS A 113 11.28 2.57 -3.39
CA HIS A 113 12.60 2.85 -2.83
C HIS A 113 12.47 3.30 -1.36
N PHE A 114 13.58 3.21 -0.64
CA PHE A 114 13.71 3.79 0.70
C PHE A 114 14.56 5.04 0.62
N THR A 115 14.12 6.09 1.29
CA THR A 115 14.88 7.33 1.48
C THR A 115 15.92 7.16 2.59
N GLU A 116 16.82 8.13 2.76
CA GLU A 116 17.87 8.11 3.81
C GLU A 116 17.30 8.02 5.23
N ASP A 117 16.10 8.55 5.46
CA ASP A 117 15.35 8.46 6.73
C ASP A 117 14.48 7.21 6.85
N ASN A 118 14.70 6.21 5.99
CA ASN A 118 13.96 4.95 5.92
C ASN A 118 12.45 5.10 5.61
N THR A 119 12.03 6.20 5.00
CA THR A 119 10.68 6.31 4.46
C THR A 119 10.53 5.40 3.23
N PHE A 120 9.56 4.50 3.27
CA PHE A 120 9.16 3.71 2.12
C PHE A 120 8.35 4.58 1.15
N VAL A 121 8.81 4.66 -0.09
CA VAL A 121 8.13 5.38 -1.18
C VAL A 121 7.75 4.39 -2.26
N LEU A 122 6.47 4.34 -2.62
CA LEU A 122 5.93 3.51 -3.69
C LEU A 122 5.29 4.38 -4.76
N ARG A 123 5.65 4.16 -6.01
CA ARG A 123 5.01 4.76 -7.18
C ARG A 123 4.40 3.68 -8.05
N THR A 124 3.14 3.84 -8.39
CA THR A 124 2.44 2.92 -9.29
C THR A 124 1.79 3.73 -10.39
N THR A 125 2.10 3.39 -11.64
CA THR A 125 1.49 4.02 -12.81
C THR A 125 0.45 3.06 -13.39
N TYR A 126 -0.75 3.58 -13.61
CA TYR A 126 -1.88 2.92 -14.24
C TYR A 126 -2.18 3.58 -15.58
N ASP A 127 -3.14 3.04 -16.31
CA ASP A 127 -3.51 3.59 -17.63
C ASP A 127 -4.04 5.03 -17.54
N ARG A 128 -4.83 5.34 -16.52
CA ARG A 128 -5.48 6.65 -16.34
C ARG A 128 -5.06 7.40 -15.10
N ALA A 129 -4.29 6.79 -14.23
CA ALA A 129 -3.87 7.38 -12.98
C ALA A 129 -2.41 7.03 -12.64
N ALA A 130 -1.83 7.77 -11.72
CA ALA A 130 -0.59 7.44 -11.04
C ALA A 130 -0.77 7.66 -9.54
N ALA A 131 -0.30 6.71 -8.73
CA ALA A 131 -0.32 6.83 -7.29
C ALA A 131 1.10 6.94 -6.74
N GLU A 132 1.29 7.78 -5.75
CA GLU A 132 2.50 7.83 -4.93
C GLU A 132 2.10 7.67 -3.48
N GLU A 133 2.71 6.69 -2.79
CA GLU A 133 2.51 6.43 -1.38
C GLU A 133 3.83 6.60 -0.64
N LYS A 134 3.79 7.21 0.54
CA LYS A 134 4.91 7.31 1.47
C LYS A 134 4.49 6.76 2.81
N ILE A 135 5.29 5.85 3.38
CA ILE A 135 5.01 5.23 4.68
C ILE A 135 6.27 5.32 5.52
N TRP A 136 6.15 5.84 6.73
CA TRP A 136 7.24 5.87 7.70
C TRP A 136 6.76 5.48 9.09
N PHE A 137 7.67 4.92 9.88
CA PHE A 137 7.41 4.56 11.26
C PHE A 137 7.91 5.66 12.19
N VAL A 138 7.00 6.21 12.99
CA VAL A 138 7.35 7.12 14.09
C VAL A 138 8.01 6.32 15.23
N ASN A 139 7.49 5.13 15.49
CA ASN A 139 8.04 4.11 16.39
C ASN A 139 7.44 2.74 16.01
N ASP A 140 7.68 1.68 16.79
CA ASP A 140 7.21 0.34 16.47
C ASP A 140 5.68 0.18 16.51
N ASN A 141 4.97 1.10 17.16
CA ASN A 141 3.52 1.06 17.35
C ASN A 141 2.78 2.15 16.58
N VAL A 142 3.48 3.07 15.94
CA VAL A 142 2.89 4.19 15.20
C VAL A 142 3.59 4.34 13.86
N ARG A 143 2.83 4.30 12.78
CA ARG A 143 3.30 4.66 11.45
C ARG A 143 2.35 5.67 10.80
N CYS A 144 2.89 6.45 9.88
CA CYS A 144 2.12 7.41 9.10
C CYS A 144 2.20 7.05 7.62
N ARG A 145 1.16 7.43 6.89
CA ARG A 145 1.08 7.26 5.44
C ARG A 145 0.57 8.54 4.79
N VAL A 146 1.21 8.90 3.68
CA VAL A 146 0.68 9.91 2.74
C VAL A 146 0.45 9.22 1.41
N SER A 147 -0.66 9.53 0.76
CA SER A 147 -0.97 9.02 -0.58
C SER A 147 -1.47 10.14 -1.48
N LEU A 148 -0.96 10.17 -2.70
CA LEU A 148 -1.35 11.10 -3.74
C LEU A 148 -1.79 10.31 -4.96
N ILE A 149 -2.96 10.63 -5.51
CA ILE A 149 -3.43 10.13 -6.80
C ILE A 149 -3.45 11.28 -7.79
N LYS A 150 -2.84 11.05 -8.96
CA LYS A 150 -2.74 12.01 -10.06
C LYS A 150 -3.36 11.39 -11.30
N THR A 151 -3.88 12.22 -12.22
CA THR A 151 -4.24 11.74 -13.55
C THR A 151 -2.99 11.45 -14.37
N SER A 152 -3.00 10.37 -15.17
CA SER A 152 -1.82 9.93 -15.97
C SER A 152 -1.40 10.90 -17.06
N GLY A 153 -2.32 11.68 -17.58
CA GLY A 153 -2.06 12.67 -18.63
C GLY A 153 -2.13 14.12 -18.16
N GLY A 154 -2.30 14.34 -16.85
CA GLY A 154 -2.61 15.65 -16.32
C GLY A 154 -1.59 16.18 -15.32
N SER A 155 -1.60 17.47 -15.18
CA SER A 155 -0.80 18.24 -14.23
C SER A 155 -1.42 18.30 -12.82
N GLY A 156 -2.49 17.52 -12.54
CA GLY A 156 -3.27 17.67 -11.31
C GLY A 156 -3.23 16.48 -10.37
N VAL A 157 -3.10 16.76 -9.06
CA VAL A 157 -3.44 15.82 -7.98
C VAL A 157 -4.96 15.81 -7.85
N VAL A 158 -5.58 14.63 -7.96
CA VAL A 158 -7.04 14.49 -7.83
C VAL A 158 -7.46 14.07 -6.43
N THR A 159 -6.59 13.35 -5.71
CA THR A 159 -6.81 12.95 -4.32
C THR A 159 -5.51 13.04 -3.54
N ALA A 160 -5.59 13.58 -2.34
CA ALA A 160 -4.51 13.57 -1.37
C ALA A 160 -5.01 13.03 -0.04
N SER A 161 -4.25 12.15 0.62
CA SER A 161 -4.64 11.64 1.92
C SER A 161 -3.47 11.54 2.88
N PHE A 162 -3.78 11.67 4.17
CA PHE A 162 -2.88 11.40 5.28
C PHE A 162 -3.53 10.39 6.21
N SER A 163 -2.76 9.40 6.67
CA SER A 163 -3.20 8.45 7.69
C SER A 163 -2.20 8.40 8.85
N SER A 164 -2.72 8.35 10.08
CA SER A 164 -2.00 7.85 11.23
C SER A 164 -2.50 6.44 11.55
N GLU A 165 -1.58 5.51 11.76
CA GLU A 165 -1.89 4.10 11.98
C GLU A 165 -1.25 3.66 13.29
N ILE A 166 -2.07 3.16 14.22
CA ILE A 166 -1.66 2.73 15.56
C ILE A 166 -1.80 1.21 15.66
N ARG A 167 -0.71 0.54 16.04
CA ARG A 167 -0.69 -0.90 16.23
C ARG A 167 -1.66 -1.30 17.33
N GLN A 168 -2.51 -2.26 17.02
CA GLN A 168 -3.37 -2.88 18.01
C GLN A 168 -2.62 -4.04 18.68
N LYS A 169 -2.69 -4.13 20.00
CA LYS A 169 -2.23 -5.31 20.71
C LYS A 169 -3.23 -6.44 20.43
N GLU A 170 -2.73 -7.62 20.16
CA GLU A 170 -3.59 -8.81 20.17
C GLU A 170 -4.20 -8.93 21.58
N PRO A 171 -5.51 -9.24 21.66
CA PRO A 171 -6.20 -9.40 22.93
C PRO A 171 -5.63 -10.57 23.76
#